data_68173a29fb79c2b9cd29c28201d2b921
#
_entry.id   68173a29fb79c2b9cd29c28201d2b921
#
_cell.length_a   1.000
_cell.length_b   1.000
_cell.length_c   1.000
_cell.angle_alpha   90.00
_cell.angle_beta   90.00
_cell.angle_gamma   90.00
#
_symmetry.space_group_name_H-M   'P 1'
#
loop_
_entity.id
_entity.type
_entity.pdbx_description
1 polymer ?
#
loop_
_entity_poly.entity_id
_entity_poly.type
_entity_poly.pdbx_seq_one_letter_code
_entity_poly.pdbx_strand_id
1 'polypeptide(L)'
;MKKKFALSFVALASVALLAACGEVKSGASNAAGNSVEEKTIKIGFNFEETGAVAAYGTSEQKGAQLAVDEINAAGGIDGKQIEVVDKDNKSETAEAASVTTNLVTQSKVSAIVGPATSGATAAAVANATKAGVPLISPSATQDGLTKGQDYLFIGTFQDSFQGKIISNYVSDKLQAKKVVLYTDNASDYAKGIAKAFREAYKGEIVADETFVAGDTDFQAALTKMKGKDFDAIIVPGYYTEAGKIVNQARGMGIDKPIVGGDGFNGEEFVQQATAEKASNIYFISGFSTTVEVSAKAKAFLDAYRAKYNEEPSTFAALAYDSVHLVANAAKGAKNSGEIKDNLAKTK
;
A
#
# COMPACT_ATOMS: atom_id res chain seq x y z
N MET A 1 64.62 -48.67 -26.72
CA MET A 1 65.36 -47.59 -27.42
C MET A 1 64.86 -46.26 -26.83
N LYS A 2 65.64 -45.66 -25.95
CA LYS A 2 66.44 -44.43 -26.08
C LYS A 2 65.54 -43.28 -26.60
N LYS A 3 65.34 -42.14 -25.95
CA LYS A 3 66.17 -41.10 -25.30
C LYS A 3 65.15 -40.00 -24.87
N LYS A 4 65.27 -39.15 -24.00
CA LYS A 4 66.18 -38.35 -23.21
C LYS A 4 65.44 -37.11 -22.72
N PHE A 5 65.68 -36.85 -21.46
CA PHE A 5 65.57 -35.61 -20.70
C PHE A 5 65.70 -34.28 -21.44
N ALA A 6 64.96 -33.29 -21.00
CA ALA A 6 65.47 -31.93 -20.80
C ALA A 6 64.70 -31.24 -19.67
N LEU A 7 65.37 -31.01 -18.55
CA LEU A 7 65.05 -30.02 -17.50
C LEU A 7 65.30 -28.62 -18.08
N SER A 8 64.45 -27.68 -17.74
CA SER A 8 64.83 -26.28 -17.74
C SER A 8 64.20 -25.60 -16.53
N PHE A 9 65.08 -25.16 -15.65
CA PHE A 9 64.87 -24.25 -14.53
C PHE A 9 64.44 -22.86 -15.04
N VAL A 10 63.45 -22.26 -14.47
CA VAL A 10 63.30 -20.79 -14.44
C VAL A 10 62.85 -20.35 -13.08
N ALA A 11 63.57 -19.39 -12.62
CA ALA A 11 63.71 -18.74 -11.35
C ALA A 11 62.46 -18.33 -10.56
N LEU A 12 62.57 -18.40 -9.22
CA LEU A 12 61.81 -17.67 -8.22
C LEU A 12 61.90 -16.16 -8.47
N ALA A 13 60.74 -15.53 -8.50
CA ALA A 13 60.59 -14.11 -8.16
C ALA A 13 59.60 -13.99 -7.02
N SER A 14 60.14 -13.83 -5.83
CA SER A 14 59.41 -13.49 -4.60
C SER A 14 58.92 -12.07 -4.68
N VAL A 15 57.60 -11.85 -4.74
CA VAL A 15 57.00 -10.56 -4.44
C VAL A 15 56.27 -10.65 -3.12
N ALA A 16 56.87 -10.06 -2.09
CA ALA A 16 56.25 -9.83 -0.81
C ALA A 16 55.14 -8.80 -0.98
N LEU A 17 53.87 -9.22 -0.87
CA LEU A 17 52.74 -8.34 -0.67
C LEU A 17 52.50 -8.21 0.83
N LEU A 18 52.77 -7.03 1.32
CA LEU A 18 52.48 -6.59 2.68
C LEU A 18 51.00 -6.75 2.96
N ALA A 19 50.67 -7.52 3.98
CA ALA A 19 49.39 -7.57 4.61
C ALA A 19 49.11 -6.21 5.28
N ALA A 20 48.33 -5.35 4.64
CA ALA A 20 47.63 -4.27 5.31
C ALA A 20 46.38 -4.86 5.94
N CYS A 21 46.45 -5.23 7.22
CA CYS A 21 45.25 -5.39 8.06
C CYS A 21 44.60 -4.02 8.19
N GLY A 22 43.70 -3.71 7.25
CA GLY A 22 42.71 -2.67 7.44
C GLY A 22 41.57 -3.26 8.26
N GLU A 23 41.33 -2.69 9.44
CA GLU A 23 40.12 -2.93 10.21
C GLU A 23 38.90 -2.84 9.28
N VAL A 24 38.19 -3.95 9.12
CA VAL A 24 36.83 -3.92 8.57
C VAL A 24 35.96 -3.29 9.65
N LYS A 25 35.90 -1.98 9.65
CA LYS A 25 34.78 -1.27 10.25
C LYS A 25 33.55 -1.79 9.52
N SER A 26 32.69 -2.52 10.22
CA SER A 26 31.31 -2.77 9.85
C SER A 26 30.57 -1.41 9.84
N GLY A 27 30.86 -0.60 8.85
CA GLY A 27 30.06 0.53 8.50
C GLY A 27 28.84 -0.02 7.78
N ALA A 28 27.66 0.17 8.35
CA ALA A 28 26.44 0.14 7.57
C ALA A 28 26.72 0.88 6.26
N SER A 29 26.64 0.16 5.15
CA SER A 29 26.74 0.79 3.83
C SER A 29 25.54 1.71 3.73
N ASN A 30 25.74 3.01 3.96
CA ASN A 30 24.80 4.03 3.51
C ASN A 30 24.78 3.91 1.98
N ALA A 31 23.91 3.04 1.46
CA ALA A 31 23.63 3.03 0.05
C ALA A 31 23.06 4.42 -0.25
N ALA A 32 23.84 5.25 -0.96
CA ALA A 32 23.41 6.61 -1.32
C ALA A 32 22.16 6.59 -2.20
N GLY A 33 21.78 5.40 -2.67
CA GLY A 33 20.67 5.20 -3.58
C GLY A 33 20.94 5.80 -4.97
N ASN A 34 19.87 6.02 -5.73
CA ASN A 34 19.98 6.61 -7.04
C ASN A 34 20.21 8.12 -6.96
N SER A 35 21.03 8.66 -7.87
CA SER A 35 21.29 10.09 -7.98
C SER A 35 20.05 10.84 -8.48
N VAL A 36 19.83 12.04 -7.98
CA VAL A 36 18.86 12.98 -8.55
C VAL A 36 19.50 13.65 -9.75
N GLU A 37 18.87 13.57 -10.92
CA GLU A 37 19.37 14.15 -12.16
C GLU A 37 19.37 15.68 -12.11
N GLU A 38 20.16 16.34 -12.98
CA GLU A 38 20.26 17.81 -12.98
C GLU A 38 18.94 18.50 -13.38
N LYS A 39 18.17 17.89 -14.29
CA LYS A 39 16.97 18.49 -14.87
C LYS A 39 15.67 17.86 -14.44
N THR A 40 15.70 16.61 -13.98
CA THR A 40 14.50 15.83 -13.60
C THR A 40 14.67 15.12 -12.28
N ILE A 41 13.55 14.86 -11.63
CA ILE A 41 13.45 13.95 -10.48
C ILE A 41 12.55 12.81 -10.91
N LYS A 42 13.11 11.59 -11.04
CA LYS A 42 12.32 10.41 -11.43
C LYS A 42 11.62 9.82 -10.23
N ILE A 43 10.31 9.73 -10.30
CA ILE A 43 9.47 9.05 -9.30
C ILE A 43 8.84 7.84 -9.96
N GLY A 44 9.01 6.67 -9.35
CA GLY A 44 8.36 5.45 -9.77
C GLY A 44 6.96 5.33 -9.18
N PHE A 45 5.98 4.96 -9.99
CA PHE A 45 4.68 4.50 -9.54
C PHE A 45 4.64 2.98 -9.62
N ASN A 46 4.19 2.34 -8.55
CA ASN A 46 4.03 0.89 -8.44
C ASN A 46 2.64 0.61 -7.90
N PHE A 47 1.64 0.65 -8.76
CA PHE A 47 0.25 0.55 -8.35
C PHE A 47 -0.40 -0.73 -8.90
N GLU A 48 -1.50 -1.13 -8.27
CA GLU A 48 -2.38 -2.21 -8.67
C GLU A 48 -3.36 -1.72 -9.75
N GLU A 49 -2.89 -1.41 -10.98
CA GLU A 49 -3.73 -0.81 -12.01
C GLU A 49 -4.61 -1.84 -12.75
N THR A 50 -4.25 -3.10 -12.66
CA THR A 50 -5.07 -4.23 -13.13
C THR A 50 -5.19 -5.30 -12.05
N GLY A 51 -6.07 -6.30 -12.27
CA GLY A 51 -6.25 -7.43 -11.35
C GLY A 51 -7.32 -7.20 -10.29
N ALA A 52 -7.22 -7.94 -9.18
CA ALA A 52 -8.31 -8.09 -8.20
C ALA A 52 -8.70 -6.80 -7.46
N VAL A 53 -7.76 -5.87 -7.31
CA VAL A 53 -7.95 -4.61 -6.58
C VAL A 53 -7.60 -3.38 -7.42
N ALA A 54 -7.79 -3.49 -8.73
CA ALA A 54 -7.45 -2.44 -9.71
C ALA A 54 -8.05 -1.07 -9.38
N ALA A 55 -9.21 -1.02 -8.73
CA ALA A 55 -9.84 0.22 -8.34
C ALA A 55 -8.98 1.08 -7.40
N TYR A 56 -8.23 0.45 -6.49
CA TYR A 56 -7.31 1.18 -5.61
C TYR A 56 -6.17 1.80 -6.41
N GLY A 57 -5.45 0.97 -7.17
CA GLY A 57 -4.26 1.41 -7.89
C GLY A 57 -4.56 2.44 -8.96
N THR A 58 -5.65 2.29 -9.73
CA THR A 58 -6.08 3.28 -10.73
C THR A 58 -6.48 4.60 -10.08
N SER A 59 -7.12 4.56 -8.91
CA SER A 59 -7.48 5.74 -8.15
C SER A 59 -6.23 6.45 -7.59
N GLU A 60 -5.28 5.69 -7.02
CA GLU A 60 -3.99 6.20 -6.55
C GLU A 60 -3.18 6.82 -7.69
N GLN A 61 -3.10 6.16 -8.83
CA GLN A 61 -2.42 6.64 -10.02
C GLN A 61 -2.95 8.00 -10.47
N LYS A 62 -4.27 8.17 -10.53
CA LYS A 62 -4.90 9.45 -10.88
C LYS A 62 -4.58 10.54 -9.86
N GLY A 63 -4.67 10.24 -8.56
CA GLY A 63 -4.34 11.20 -7.50
C GLY A 63 -2.87 11.61 -7.54
N ALA A 64 -1.97 10.64 -7.66
CA ALA A 64 -0.53 10.87 -7.78
C ALA A 64 -0.18 11.68 -9.03
N GLN A 65 -0.78 11.36 -10.18
CA GLN A 65 -0.56 12.08 -11.43
C GLN A 65 -1.05 13.53 -11.36
N LEU A 66 -2.19 13.79 -10.69
CA LEU A 66 -2.66 15.16 -10.47
C LEU A 66 -1.63 15.99 -9.68
N ALA A 67 -1.09 15.44 -8.60
CA ALA A 67 -0.06 16.12 -7.82
C ALA A 67 1.20 16.42 -8.65
N VAL A 68 1.65 15.45 -9.46
CA VAL A 68 2.80 15.64 -10.36
C VAL A 68 2.55 16.77 -11.34
N ASP A 69 1.37 16.81 -11.96
CA ASP A 69 1.03 17.84 -12.95
C ASP A 69 1.00 19.24 -12.32
N GLU A 70 0.42 19.37 -11.13
CA GLU A 70 0.38 20.64 -10.39
C GLU A 70 1.78 21.11 -9.98
N ILE A 71 2.61 20.21 -9.46
CA ILE A 71 3.99 20.52 -9.07
C ILE A 71 4.79 20.94 -10.31
N ASN A 72 4.67 20.23 -11.41
CA ASN A 72 5.37 20.55 -12.65
C ASN A 72 4.91 21.87 -13.25
N ALA A 73 3.59 22.14 -13.23
CA ALA A 73 3.03 23.42 -13.68
C ALA A 73 3.52 24.61 -12.81
N ALA A 74 3.77 24.37 -11.52
CA ALA A 74 4.35 25.36 -10.60
C ALA A 74 5.86 25.56 -10.77
N GLY A 75 6.51 24.89 -11.72
CA GLY A 75 7.96 25.00 -11.99
C GLY A 75 8.80 23.85 -11.46
N GLY A 76 8.17 22.81 -10.95
CA GLY A 76 8.83 21.60 -10.46
C GLY A 76 9.43 21.76 -9.07
N ILE A 77 10.34 20.86 -8.72
CA ILE A 77 11.07 20.84 -7.44
C ILE A 77 12.45 21.47 -7.66
N ASP A 78 12.68 22.65 -7.09
CA ASP A 78 13.92 23.41 -7.30
C ASP A 78 14.26 23.62 -8.78
N GLY A 79 13.23 23.87 -9.62
CA GLY A 79 13.36 24.04 -11.07
C GLY A 79 13.50 22.75 -11.87
N LYS A 80 13.43 21.57 -11.21
CA LYS A 80 13.48 20.26 -11.85
C LYS A 80 12.07 19.70 -12.03
N GLN A 81 11.77 19.21 -13.21
CA GLN A 81 10.48 18.56 -13.47
C GLN A 81 10.44 17.15 -12.87
N ILE A 82 9.29 16.74 -12.37
CA ILE A 82 9.06 15.35 -12.00
C ILE A 82 8.81 14.55 -13.29
N GLU A 83 9.58 13.48 -13.47
CA GLU A 83 9.38 12.46 -14.49
C GLU A 83 8.83 11.21 -13.84
N VAL A 84 7.63 10.80 -14.24
CA VAL A 84 6.97 9.60 -13.71
C VAL A 84 7.38 8.38 -14.52
N VAL A 85 7.73 7.30 -13.82
CA VAL A 85 7.87 5.96 -14.39
C VAL A 85 6.77 5.09 -13.79
N ASP A 86 5.70 4.93 -14.54
CA ASP A 86 4.50 4.23 -14.12
C ASP A 86 4.55 2.74 -14.47
N LYS A 87 4.19 1.86 -13.52
CA LYS A 87 4.26 0.41 -13.64
C LYS A 87 3.12 -0.27 -12.89
N ASP A 88 2.34 -1.03 -13.61
CA ASP A 88 1.29 -1.89 -13.07
C ASP A 88 1.86 -3.15 -12.41
N ASN A 89 1.53 -3.39 -11.15
CA ASN A 89 1.88 -4.61 -10.43
C ASN A 89 0.80 -5.71 -10.50
N LYS A 90 -0.29 -5.46 -11.22
CA LYS A 90 -1.38 -6.39 -11.55
C LYS A 90 -2.10 -6.98 -10.33
N SER A 91 -2.05 -6.32 -9.20
CA SER A 91 -2.55 -6.82 -7.90
C SER A 91 -1.84 -8.09 -7.41
N GLU A 92 -0.61 -8.34 -7.90
CA GLU A 92 0.17 -9.53 -7.57
C GLU A 92 1.41 -9.16 -6.75
N THR A 93 1.59 -9.77 -5.58
CA THR A 93 2.71 -9.46 -4.66
C THR A 93 4.08 -9.71 -5.30
N ALA A 94 4.21 -10.79 -6.07
CA ALA A 94 5.45 -11.09 -6.78
C ALA A 94 5.76 -10.07 -7.88
N GLU A 95 4.73 -9.58 -8.58
CA GLU A 95 4.89 -8.53 -9.59
C GLU A 95 5.27 -7.20 -8.93
N ALA A 96 4.67 -6.83 -7.79
CA ALA A 96 5.04 -5.63 -7.04
C ALA A 96 6.53 -5.61 -6.66
N ALA A 97 7.09 -6.75 -6.25
CA ALA A 97 8.53 -6.89 -5.99
C ALA A 97 9.37 -6.77 -7.27
N SER A 98 8.90 -7.36 -8.37
CA SER A 98 9.57 -7.30 -9.70
C SER A 98 9.57 -5.88 -10.25
N VAL A 99 8.41 -5.20 -10.22
CA VAL A 99 8.24 -3.79 -10.59
C VAL A 99 9.17 -2.91 -9.79
N THR A 100 9.23 -3.08 -8.45
CA THR A 100 10.16 -2.32 -7.61
C THR A 100 11.60 -2.53 -8.05
N THR A 101 12.01 -3.76 -8.33
CA THR A 101 13.37 -4.05 -8.83
C THR A 101 13.64 -3.31 -10.14
N ASN A 102 12.70 -3.33 -11.08
CA ASN A 102 12.83 -2.63 -12.35
C ASN A 102 12.96 -1.11 -12.16
N LEU A 103 12.08 -0.51 -11.33
CA LEU A 103 12.09 0.93 -11.04
C LEU A 103 13.43 1.38 -10.47
N VAL A 104 14.00 0.64 -9.50
CA VAL A 104 15.25 1.06 -8.84
C VAL A 104 16.50 0.73 -9.65
N THR A 105 16.51 -0.36 -10.45
CA THR A 105 17.72 -0.80 -11.15
C THR A 105 17.80 -0.35 -12.61
N GLN A 106 16.69 -0.37 -13.34
CA GLN A 106 16.62 -0.02 -14.74
C GLN A 106 16.21 1.44 -14.94
N SER A 107 15.10 1.84 -14.34
CA SER A 107 14.57 3.20 -14.48
C SER A 107 15.33 4.21 -13.64
N LYS A 108 16.05 3.77 -12.59
CA LYS A 108 16.85 4.62 -11.70
C LYS A 108 16.03 5.71 -11.02
N VAL A 109 14.82 5.37 -10.56
CA VAL A 109 13.97 6.32 -9.85
C VAL A 109 14.57 6.73 -8.51
N SER A 110 14.28 7.97 -8.08
CA SER A 110 14.79 8.52 -6.82
C SER A 110 13.89 8.23 -5.62
N ALA A 111 12.62 7.95 -5.88
CA ALA A 111 11.63 7.53 -4.88
C ALA A 111 10.53 6.70 -5.56
N ILE A 112 9.78 5.93 -4.77
CA ILE A 112 8.63 5.14 -5.23
C ILE A 112 7.39 5.55 -4.44
N VAL A 113 6.27 5.74 -5.14
CA VAL A 113 4.93 5.87 -4.57
C VAL A 113 4.13 4.61 -4.92
N GLY A 114 3.50 4.02 -3.91
CA GLY A 114 2.89 2.68 -4.00
C GLY A 114 3.80 1.58 -3.41
N PRO A 115 3.31 0.32 -3.36
CA PRO A 115 1.98 -0.16 -3.74
C PRO A 115 0.85 0.30 -2.81
N ALA A 116 -0.41 0.05 -3.23
CA ALA A 116 -1.59 0.35 -2.43
C ALA A 116 -1.79 -0.66 -1.30
N THR A 117 -1.72 -1.95 -1.60
CA THR A 117 -2.04 -3.00 -0.64
C THR A 117 -0.89 -3.35 0.31
N SER A 118 -1.24 -3.79 1.52
CA SER A 118 -0.25 -4.19 2.53
C SER A 118 0.64 -5.36 2.07
N GLY A 119 0.05 -6.37 1.41
CA GLY A 119 0.80 -7.53 0.91
C GLY A 119 1.79 -7.16 -0.20
N ALA A 120 1.39 -6.32 -1.16
CA ALA A 120 2.27 -5.84 -2.22
C ALA A 120 3.39 -4.95 -1.66
N THR A 121 3.06 -4.06 -0.69
CA THR A 121 4.04 -3.20 0.00
C THR A 121 5.09 -4.05 0.75
N ALA A 122 4.66 -5.07 1.48
CA ALA A 122 5.57 -5.99 2.18
C ALA A 122 6.53 -6.70 1.22
N ALA A 123 6.05 -7.09 0.03
CA ALA A 123 6.87 -7.74 -0.99
C ALA A 123 7.85 -6.76 -1.69
N ALA A 124 7.44 -5.51 -1.86
CA ALA A 124 8.20 -4.47 -2.56
C ALA A 124 9.37 -3.90 -1.75
N VAL A 125 9.17 -3.71 -0.44
CA VAL A 125 10.07 -2.91 0.41
C VAL A 125 11.50 -3.42 0.48
N ALA A 126 11.72 -4.73 0.47
CA ALA A 126 13.07 -5.31 0.55
C ALA A 126 13.96 -4.88 -0.63
N ASN A 127 13.39 -4.80 -1.84
CA ASN A 127 14.10 -4.40 -3.06
C ASN A 127 14.39 -2.89 -3.07
N ALA A 128 13.45 -2.07 -2.61
CA ALA A 128 13.64 -0.62 -2.45
C ALA A 128 14.73 -0.32 -1.41
N THR A 129 14.68 -0.95 -0.24
CA THR A 129 15.68 -0.83 0.84
C THR A 129 17.07 -1.23 0.36
N LYS A 130 17.20 -2.38 -0.32
CA LYS A 130 18.49 -2.86 -0.87
C LYS A 130 19.09 -1.87 -1.86
N ALA A 131 18.26 -1.17 -2.63
CA ALA A 131 18.69 -0.16 -3.58
C ALA A 131 18.94 1.22 -2.94
N GLY A 132 18.58 1.44 -1.68
CA GLY A 132 18.66 2.72 -1.01
C GLY A 132 17.66 3.75 -1.57
N VAL A 133 16.48 3.31 -2.04
CA VAL A 133 15.43 4.14 -2.60
C VAL A 133 14.21 4.13 -1.68
N PRO A 134 13.73 5.29 -1.19
CA PRO A 134 12.55 5.33 -0.35
C PRO A 134 11.29 4.93 -1.12
N LEU A 135 10.43 4.19 -0.43
CA LEU A 135 9.12 3.78 -0.89
C LEU A 135 8.07 4.32 0.09
N ILE A 136 7.09 5.05 -0.41
CA ILE A 136 5.92 5.48 0.35
C ILE A 136 4.68 4.76 -0.18
N SER A 137 4.05 3.96 0.66
CA SER A 137 2.73 3.40 0.35
C SER A 137 1.66 4.38 0.81
N PRO A 138 0.78 4.84 -0.10
CA PRO A 138 -0.30 5.75 0.28
C PRO A 138 -1.30 5.10 1.24
N SER A 139 -1.63 3.83 1.04
CA SER A 139 -2.81 3.20 1.65
C SER A 139 -2.59 1.84 2.32
N ALA A 140 -1.36 1.30 2.35
CA ALA A 140 -1.09 0.09 3.12
C ALA A 140 -1.24 0.35 4.63
N THR A 141 -2.04 -0.47 5.31
CA THR A 141 -2.46 -0.24 6.70
C THR A 141 -1.97 -1.29 7.70
N GLN A 142 -1.34 -2.37 7.24
CA GLN A 142 -0.90 -3.46 8.10
C GLN A 142 0.08 -2.97 9.18
N ASP A 143 -0.23 -3.33 10.43
CA ASP A 143 0.64 -3.01 11.57
C ASP A 143 2.03 -3.62 11.41
N GLY A 144 3.04 -2.84 11.74
CA GLY A 144 4.42 -3.31 11.78
C GLY A 144 5.14 -3.37 10.44
N LEU A 145 4.52 -2.99 9.31
CA LEU A 145 5.19 -2.93 8.00
C LEU A 145 6.49 -2.12 8.02
N THR A 146 6.50 -1.01 8.74
CA THR A 146 7.67 -0.12 8.84
C THR A 146 8.73 -0.58 9.84
N LYS A 147 8.44 -1.63 10.62
CA LYS A 147 9.37 -2.08 11.66
C LYS A 147 10.65 -2.65 11.06
N GLY A 148 11.78 -1.98 11.31
CA GLY A 148 13.08 -2.36 10.75
C GLY A 148 13.22 -2.07 9.25
N GLN A 149 12.35 -1.22 8.69
CA GLN A 149 12.33 -0.83 7.28
C GLN A 149 12.56 0.68 7.14
N ASP A 150 13.81 1.11 7.22
CA ASP A 150 14.18 2.52 7.21
C ASP A 150 13.83 3.28 5.91
N TYR A 151 13.53 2.55 4.85
CA TYR A 151 13.17 3.07 3.55
C TYR A 151 11.67 2.95 3.23
N LEU A 152 10.85 2.47 4.17
CA LEU A 152 9.40 2.40 4.02
C LEU A 152 8.71 3.49 4.82
N PHE A 153 7.82 4.19 4.15
CA PHE A 153 6.91 5.20 4.71
C PHE A 153 5.46 4.83 4.40
N ILE A 154 4.56 5.17 5.30
CA ILE A 154 3.12 4.88 5.16
C ILE A 154 2.36 6.18 5.28
N GLY A 155 1.48 6.47 4.31
CA GLY A 155 0.70 7.70 4.22
C GLY A 155 -0.64 7.67 4.94
N THR A 156 -0.96 6.59 5.68
CA THR A 156 -2.28 6.38 6.29
C THR A 156 -2.18 5.78 7.69
N PHE A 157 -3.34 5.48 8.29
CA PHE A 157 -3.48 4.84 9.60
C PHE A 157 -3.23 3.32 9.54
N GLN A 158 -3.26 2.64 10.70
CA GLN A 158 -2.99 1.20 10.82
C GLN A 158 -4.26 0.37 11.07
N ASP A 159 -4.20 -0.94 10.76
CA ASP A 159 -5.28 -1.91 10.96
C ASP A 159 -5.73 -2.01 12.42
N SER A 160 -4.79 -1.90 13.36
CA SER A 160 -5.11 -1.87 14.78
C SER A 160 -5.98 -0.68 15.18
N PHE A 161 -5.83 0.46 14.50
CA PHE A 161 -6.71 1.60 14.67
C PHE A 161 -8.09 1.32 14.06
N GLN A 162 -8.13 0.77 12.85
CA GLN A 162 -9.39 0.42 12.16
C GLN A 162 -10.23 -0.54 13.00
N GLY A 163 -9.65 -1.65 13.47
CA GLY A 163 -10.36 -2.66 14.26
C GLY A 163 -10.97 -2.08 15.53
N LYS A 164 -10.28 -1.16 16.21
CA LYS A 164 -10.79 -0.45 17.39
C LYS A 164 -11.96 0.48 17.04
N ILE A 165 -11.84 1.27 15.97
CA ILE A 165 -12.91 2.18 15.53
C ILE A 165 -14.15 1.39 15.11
N ILE A 166 -13.98 0.29 14.37
CA ILE A 166 -15.09 -0.62 14.00
C ILE A 166 -15.76 -1.14 15.27
N SER A 167 -14.99 -1.63 16.26
CA SER A 167 -15.54 -2.12 17.52
C SER A 167 -16.37 -1.06 18.26
N ASN A 168 -15.83 0.17 18.37
CA ASN A 168 -16.53 1.27 19.01
C ASN A 168 -17.81 1.64 18.26
N TYR A 169 -17.76 1.74 16.93
CA TYR A 169 -18.92 2.07 16.11
C TYR A 169 -20.03 1.03 16.26
N VAL A 170 -19.66 -0.24 16.17
CA VAL A 170 -20.57 -1.40 16.30
C VAL A 170 -21.24 -1.41 17.69
N SER A 171 -20.47 -1.16 18.74
CA SER A 171 -20.97 -1.13 20.11
C SER A 171 -21.82 0.13 20.41
N ASP A 172 -21.30 1.32 20.05
CA ASP A 172 -21.86 2.58 20.53
C ASP A 172 -22.93 3.15 19.60
N LYS A 173 -22.80 2.93 18.28
CA LYS A 173 -23.74 3.48 17.30
C LYS A 173 -24.76 2.44 16.84
N LEU A 174 -24.30 1.22 16.52
CA LEU A 174 -25.22 0.16 16.11
C LEU A 174 -25.85 -0.58 17.31
N GLN A 175 -25.35 -0.38 18.53
CA GLN A 175 -25.78 -1.05 19.76
C GLN A 175 -25.77 -2.57 19.64
N ALA A 176 -24.90 -3.11 18.78
CA ALA A 176 -24.77 -4.52 18.51
C ALA A 176 -24.08 -5.23 19.68
N LYS A 177 -24.72 -6.27 20.20
CA LYS A 177 -24.22 -7.10 21.31
C LYS A 177 -23.66 -8.43 20.80
N LYS A 178 -24.14 -8.87 19.65
CA LYS A 178 -23.76 -10.14 19.01
C LYS A 178 -23.38 -9.85 17.58
N VAL A 179 -22.21 -10.29 17.16
CA VAL A 179 -21.75 -10.08 15.78
C VAL A 179 -21.25 -11.38 15.15
N VAL A 180 -21.27 -11.40 13.84
CA VAL A 180 -20.53 -12.37 13.04
C VAL A 180 -19.28 -11.69 12.55
N LEU A 181 -18.13 -12.36 12.61
CA LEU A 181 -16.89 -11.95 11.98
C LEU A 181 -16.65 -12.86 10.77
N TYR A 182 -16.43 -12.24 9.59
CA TYR A 182 -16.24 -12.96 8.34
C TYR A 182 -15.03 -12.37 7.62
N THR A 183 -13.87 -13.02 7.74
CA THR A 183 -12.55 -12.43 7.45
C THR A 183 -11.92 -13.06 6.22
N ASP A 184 -11.29 -12.25 5.35
CA ASP A 184 -10.36 -12.76 4.34
C ASP A 184 -9.10 -13.31 5.03
N ASN A 185 -8.99 -14.65 5.03
CA ASN A 185 -7.90 -15.34 5.71
C ASN A 185 -6.59 -15.37 4.90
N ALA A 186 -6.60 -14.96 3.63
CA ALA A 186 -5.39 -14.82 2.82
C ALA A 186 -4.71 -13.45 2.99
N SER A 187 -5.44 -12.45 3.47
CA SER A 187 -4.96 -11.07 3.60
C SER A 187 -4.45 -10.77 5.02
N ASP A 188 -3.18 -10.34 5.14
CA ASP A 188 -2.64 -9.88 6.44
C ASP A 188 -3.30 -8.59 6.91
N TYR A 189 -3.71 -7.71 5.98
CA TYR A 189 -4.57 -6.56 6.23
C TYR A 189 -5.88 -6.98 6.95
N ALA A 190 -6.64 -7.88 6.34
CA ALA A 190 -7.91 -8.32 6.90
C ALA A 190 -7.74 -9.02 8.27
N LYS A 191 -6.71 -9.86 8.39
CA LYS A 191 -6.36 -10.50 9.67
C LYS A 191 -5.98 -9.50 10.74
N GLY A 192 -5.28 -8.41 10.38
CA GLY A 192 -4.91 -7.32 11.27
C GLY A 192 -6.14 -6.61 11.87
N ILE A 193 -7.08 -6.21 11.01
CA ILE A 193 -8.36 -5.62 11.44
C ILE A 193 -9.16 -6.59 12.31
N ALA A 194 -9.31 -7.86 11.87
CA ALA A 194 -10.05 -8.86 12.62
C ALA A 194 -9.47 -9.11 14.01
N LYS A 195 -8.14 -9.18 14.13
CA LYS A 195 -7.43 -9.31 15.41
C LYS A 195 -7.75 -8.13 16.32
N ALA A 196 -7.54 -6.90 15.83
CA ALA A 196 -7.77 -5.69 16.62
C ALA A 196 -9.24 -5.52 17.01
N PHE A 197 -10.17 -5.93 16.14
CA PHE A 197 -11.59 -5.97 16.46
C PHE A 197 -11.87 -6.94 17.60
N ARG A 198 -11.37 -8.21 17.52
CA ARG A 198 -11.56 -9.20 18.60
C ARG A 198 -11.03 -8.74 19.95
N GLU A 199 -9.90 -8.05 19.95
CA GLU A 199 -9.27 -7.53 21.19
C GLU A 199 -10.09 -6.38 21.80
N ALA A 200 -10.72 -5.54 20.98
CA ALA A 200 -11.44 -4.37 21.42
C ALA A 200 -12.91 -4.63 21.72
N TYR A 201 -13.57 -5.49 20.95
CA TYR A 201 -15.00 -5.73 21.06
C TYR A 201 -15.37 -6.48 22.34
N LYS A 202 -16.39 -5.96 23.06
CA LYS A 202 -16.82 -6.51 24.35
C LYS A 202 -18.11 -7.33 24.28
N GLY A 203 -18.76 -7.35 23.11
CA GLY A 203 -19.92 -8.22 22.85
C GLY A 203 -19.51 -9.65 22.50
N GLU A 204 -20.47 -10.42 22.05
CA GLU A 204 -20.28 -11.81 21.66
C GLU A 204 -20.02 -11.94 20.15
N ILE A 205 -19.00 -12.68 19.76
CA ILE A 205 -18.78 -13.10 18.37
C ILE A 205 -19.42 -14.48 18.21
N VAL A 206 -20.64 -14.52 17.68
CA VAL A 206 -21.47 -15.74 17.60
C VAL A 206 -21.06 -16.68 16.45
N ALA A 207 -20.31 -16.16 15.48
CA ALA A 207 -19.66 -16.94 14.43
C ALA A 207 -18.40 -16.22 13.97
N ASP A 208 -17.36 -16.98 13.65
CA ASP A 208 -16.09 -16.53 13.14
C ASP A 208 -15.75 -17.38 11.92
N GLU A 209 -16.09 -16.89 10.75
CA GLU A 209 -15.97 -17.60 9.47
C GLU A 209 -14.90 -16.90 8.60
N THR A 210 -14.39 -17.61 7.62
CA THR A 210 -13.35 -17.10 6.73
C THR A 210 -13.68 -17.33 5.27
N PHE A 211 -13.14 -16.47 4.41
CA PHE A 211 -13.07 -16.62 2.96
C PHE A 211 -11.65 -16.32 2.48
N VAL A 212 -11.39 -16.45 1.19
CA VAL A 212 -10.12 -16.08 0.57
C VAL A 212 -10.37 -15.22 -0.66
N ALA A 213 -9.38 -14.40 -1.01
CA ALA A 213 -9.41 -13.61 -2.24
C ALA A 213 -9.66 -14.51 -3.46
N GLY A 214 -10.55 -14.08 -4.35
CA GLY A 214 -10.97 -14.84 -5.52
C GLY A 214 -12.22 -15.71 -5.31
N ASP A 215 -12.68 -15.89 -4.07
CA ASP A 215 -13.96 -16.57 -3.82
C ASP A 215 -15.12 -15.80 -4.47
N THR A 216 -16.07 -16.53 -5.00
CA THR A 216 -17.25 -15.96 -5.69
C THR A 216 -18.58 -16.44 -5.11
N ASP A 217 -18.57 -17.50 -4.33
CA ASP A 217 -19.75 -18.08 -3.69
C ASP A 217 -19.59 -18.11 -2.17
N PHE A 218 -20.43 -17.37 -1.48
CA PHE A 218 -20.42 -17.22 -0.03
C PHE A 218 -21.68 -17.81 0.63
N GLN A 219 -22.57 -18.46 -0.15
CA GLN A 219 -23.89 -18.91 0.31
C GLN A 219 -23.81 -19.93 1.45
N ALA A 220 -22.81 -20.80 1.45
CA ALA A 220 -22.65 -21.81 2.50
C ALA A 220 -22.36 -21.15 3.87
N ALA A 221 -21.42 -20.20 3.91
CA ALA A 221 -21.11 -19.45 5.13
C ALA A 221 -22.28 -18.55 5.55
N LEU A 222 -22.90 -17.85 4.61
CA LEU A 222 -24.06 -16.98 4.88
C LEU A 222 -25.27 -17.80 5.40
N THR A 223 -25.47 -19.03 4.93
CA THR A 223 -26.52 -19.93 5.46
C THR A 223 -26.27 -20.30 6.92
N LYS A 224 -25.02 -20.62 7.28
CA LYS A 224 -24.65 -20.88 8.68
C LYS A 224 -24.86 -19.63 9.56
N MET A 225 -24.50 -18.46 9.06
CA MET A 225 -24.69 -17.18 9.76
C MET A 225 -26.17 -16.88 9.96
N LYS A 226 -27.00 -17.05 8.93
CA LYS A 226 -28.45 -16.79 8.98
C LYS A 226 -29.16 -17.60 10.07
N GLY A 227 -28.63 -18.78 10.41
CA GLY A 227 -29.14 -19.59 11.50
C GLY A 227 -28.78 -19.12 12.92
N LYS A 228 -27.98 -18.03 13.04
CA LYS A 228 -27.54 -17.45 14.30
C LYS A 228 -28.37 -16.19 14.63
N ASP A 229 -28.45 -15.89 15.91
CA ASP A 229 -28.97 -14.61 16.39
C ASP A 229 -27.80 -13.61 16.49
N PHE A 230 -27.78 -12.59 15.60
CA PHE A 230 -26.74 -11.56 15.55
C PHE A 230 -27.29 -10.20 15.12
N ASP A 231 -26.55 -9.16 15.44
CA ASP A 231 -26.93 -7.75 15.20
C ASP A 231 -26.20 -7.14 14.01
N ALA A 232 -24.96 -7.57 13.73
CA ALA A 232 -24.14 -7.06 12.63
C ALA A 232 -23.16 -8.13 12.10
N ILE A 233 -22.69 -7.95 10.86
CA ILE A 233 -21.60 -8.73 10.25
C ILE A 233 -20.41 -7.80 10.08
N ILE A 234 -19.24 -8.21 10.56
CA ILE A 234 -17.97 -7.52 10.37
C ILE A 234 -17.20 -8.28 9.29
N VAL A 235 -16.84 -7.57 8.21
CA VAL A 235 -16.20 -8.17 7.03
C VAL A 235 -14.87 -7.46 6.74
N PRO A 236 -13.77 -7.84 7.42
CA PRO A 236 -12.44 -7.42 7.01
C PRO A 236 -12.05 -8.07 5.68
N GLY A 237 -11.83 -7.24 4.67
CA GLY A 237 -11.52 -7.69 3.31
C GLY A 237 -11.58 -6.55 2.30
N TYR A 238 -11.29 -6.86 1.05
CA TYR A 238 -11.32 -5.89 -0.05
C TYR A 238 -12.68 -5.85 -0.74
N TYR A 239 -12.92 -4.79 -1.52
CA TYR A 239 -14.22 -4.48 -2.13
C TYR A 239 -14.77 -5.60 -3.01
N THR A 240 -13.90 -6.34 -3.68
CA THR A 240 -14.28 -7.35 -4.67
C THR A 240 -15.09 -8.48 -4.03
N GLU A 241 -14.59 -9.08 -2.95
CA GLU A 241 -15.28 -10.14 -2.21
C GLU A 241 -16.36 -9.55 -1.29
N ALA A 242 -16.05 -8.47 -0.60
CA ALA A 242 -16.98 -7.84 0.34
C ALA A 242 -18.27 -7.38 -0.35
N GLY A 243 -18.19 -6.78 -1.54
CA GLY A 243 -19.37 -6.41 -2.31
C GLY A 243 -20.21 -7.62 -2.74
N LYS A 244 -19.57 -8.71 -3.17
CA LYS A 244 -20.27 -9.97 -3.49
C LYS A 244 -20.91 -10.59 -2.26
N ILE A 245 -20.24 -10.55 -1.08
CA ILE A 245 -20.80 -11.00 0.19
C ILE A 245 -22.07 -10.21 0.50
N VAL A 246 -22.02 -8.87 0.37
CA VAL A 246 -23.19 -8.01 0.55
C VAL A 246 -24.32 -8.42 -0.42
N ASN A 247 -24.01 -8.57 -1.70
CA ASN A 247 -24.99 -8.95 -2.72
C ASN A 247 -25.71 -10.27 -2.35
N GLN A 248 -24.94 -11.29 -1.99
CA GLN A 248 -25.48 -12.61 -1.63
C GLN A 248 -26.22 -12.58 -0.29
N ALA A 249 -25.69 -11.88 0.72
CA ALA A 249 -26.35 -11.72 2.01
C ALA A 249 -27.74 -11.09 1.87
N ARG A 250 -27.86 -9.99 1.13
CA ARG A 250 -29.13 -9.32 0.87
C ARG A 250 -30.06 -10.21 0.03
N GLY A 251 -29.54 -10.93 -0.96
CA GLY A 251 -30.29 -11.94 -1.73
C GLY A 251 -30.88 -13.07 -0.89
N MET A 252 -30.24 -13.38 0.24
CA MET A 252 -30.71 -14.38 1.21
C MET A 252 -31.59 -13.79 2.32
N GLY A 253 -31.91 -12.50 2.29
CA GLY A 253 -32.72 -11.80 3.30
C GLY A 253 -31.96 -11.54 4.61
N ILE A 254 -30.64 -11.39 4.54
CA ILE A 254 -29.81 -10.92 5.67
C ILE A 254 -29.67 -9.40 5.55
N ASP A 255 -30.52 -8.64 6.28
CA ASP A 255 -30.61 -7.18 6.18
C ASP A 255 -29.87 -6.48 7.33
N LYS A 256 -29.12 -7.22 8.13
CA LYS A 256 -28.32 -6.69 9.24
C LYS A 256 -27.22 -5.76 8.73
N PRO A 257 -26.76 -4.77 9.55
CA PRO A 257 -25.61 -3.96 9.23
C PRO A 257 -24.38 -4.80 8.84
N ILE A 258 -23.67 -4.37 7.78
CA ILE A 258 -22.38 -4.94 7.42
C ILE A 258 -21.34 -3.83 7.57
N VAL A 259 -20.25 -4.13 8.28
CA VAL A 259 -19.21 -3.17 8.62
C VAL A 259 -17.85 -3.68 8.15
N GLY A 260 -17.13 -2.85 7.42
CA GLY A 260 -15.80 -3.18 6.91
C GLY A 260 -14.72 -2.15 7.25
N GLY A 261 -13.52 -2.42 6.80
CA GLY A 261 -12.39 -1.49 6.84
C GLY A 261 -12.40 -0.52 5.66
N ASP A 262 -11.29 0.18 5.49
CA ASP A 262 -11.06 1.11 4.39
C ASP A 262 -11.06 0.44 3.00
N GLY A 263 -10.84 -0.87 2.95
CA GLY A 263 -10.96 -1.67 1.72
C GLY A 263 -12.34 -1.70 1.07
N PHE A 264 -13.37 -1.07 1.68
CA PHE A 264 -14.69 -0.90 1.06
C PHE A 264 -14.81 0.43 0.28
N ASN A 265 -13.82 1.31 0.38
CA ASN A 265 -13.88 2.58 -0.34
C ASN A 265 -13.83 2.38 -1.87
N GLY A 266 -14.67 3.11 -2.57
CA GLY A 266 -14.76 3.13 -4.02
C GLY A 266 -16.14 2.76 -4.54
N GLU A 267 -16.45 3.24 -5.74
CA GLU A 267 -17.72 2.93 -6.42
C GLU A 267 -17.81 1.44 -6.80
N GLU A 268 -16.68 0.81 -6.98
CA GLU A 268 -16.56 -0.62 -7.35
C GLU A 268 -17.14 -1.54 -6.29
N PHE A 269 -17.09 -1.16 -5.01
CA PHE A 269 -17.81 -1.88 -3.96
C PHE A 269 -19.33 -1.90 -4.25
N VAL A 270 -19.89 -0.74 -4.61
CA VAL A 270 -21.32 -0.63 -4.94
C VAL A 270 -21.66 -1.42 -6.21
N GLN A 271 -20.75 -1.44 -7.19
CA GLN A 271 -20.91 -2.25 -8.40
C GLN A 271 -20.96 -3.74 -8.10
N GLN A 272 -20.10 -4.24 -7.20
CA GLN A 272 -20.10 -5.65 -6.76
C GLN A 272 -21.34 -5.99 -5.92
N ALA A 273 -21.73 -5.11 -5.01
CA ALA A 273 -22.89 -5.28 -4.14
C ALA A 273 -24.24 -5.11 -4.87
N THR A 274 -24.25 -4.39 -5.98
CA THR A 274 -25.36 -3.71 -6.66
C THR A 274 -25.97 -2.57 -5.84
N ALA A 275 -26.32 -1.48 -6.49
CA ALA A 275 -26.82 -0.27 -5.81
C ALA A 275 -28.07 -0.54 -4.93
N GLU A 276 -28.96 -1.42 -5.37
CA GLU A 276 -30.16 -1.83 -4.64
C GLU A 276 -29.86 -2.54 -3.31
N LYS A 277 -28.74 -3.26 -3.24
CA LYS A 277 -28.33 -4.08 -2.09
C LYS A 277 -27.25 -3.41 -1.24
N ALA A 278 -26.60 -2.37 -1.75
CA ALA A 278 -25.56 -1.61 -1.03
C ALA A 278 -26.14 -0.66 0.01
N SER A 279 -27.06 -1.15 0.85
CA SER A 279 -27.67 -0.39 1.94
C SER A 279 -27.28 -0.95 3.30
N ASN A 280 -27.31 -0.11 4.35
CA ASN A 280 -26.94 -0.49 5.70
C ASN A 280 -25.49 -1.03 5.80
N ILE A 281 -24.57 -0.35 5.06
CA ILE A 281 -23.15 -0.65 4.97
C ILE A 281 -22.37 0.49 5.60
N TYR A 282 -21.35 0.15 6.38
CA TYR A 282 -20.49 1.11 7.07
C TYR A 282 -19.02 0.71 6.91
N PHE A 283 -18.15 1.68 6.74
CA PHE A 283 -16.72 1.41 6.60
C PHE A 283 -15.87 2.60 7.03
N ILE A 284 -14.59 2.35 7.23
CA ILE A 284 -13.60 3.38 7.57
C ILE A 284 -13.20 4.13 6.30
N SER A 285 -13.11 5.46 6.40
CA SER A 285 -12.53 6.29 5.35
C SER A 285 -11.65 7.38 5.95
N GLY A 286 -10.50 7.61 5.38
CA GLY A 286 -9.58 8.68 5.76
C GLY A 286 -9.91 10.02 5.10
N PHE A 287 -10.81 10.03 4.12
CA PHE A 287 -11.18 11.21 3.34
C PHE A 287 -12.67 11.21 3.00
N SER A 288 -13.27 12.39 2.88
CA SER A 288 -14.67 12.55 2.52
C SER A 288 -14.82 13.61 1.45
N THR A 289 -15.59 13.31 0.42
CA THR A 289 -15.97 14.25 -0.65
C THR A 289 -17.14 15.16 -0.25
N THR A 290 -17.86 14.83 0.83
CA THR A 290 -19.06 15.52 1.28
C THR A 290 -18.83 16.40 2.51
N VAL A 291 -17.71 16.22 3.22
CA VAL A 291 -17.34 17.01 4.39
C VAL A 291 -16.09 17.82 4.07
N GLU A 292 -16.24 19.13 3.94
CA GLU A 292 -15.12 20.04 3.74
C GLU A 292 -14.34 20.21 5.07
N VAL A 293 -13.14 19.60 5.12
CA VAL A 293 -12.30 19.63 6.32
C VAL A 293 -11.20 20.70 6.26
N SER A 294 -10.85 21.17 5.06
CA SER A 294 -9.84 22.24 4.86
C SER A 294 -9.89 22.83 3.46
N ALA A 295 -9.33 24.04 3.30
CA ALA A 295 -9.17 24.67 1.99
C ALA A 295 -8.29 23.85 1.03
N LYS A 296 -7.31 23.10 1.55
CA LYS A 296 -6.47 22.19 0.74
C LYS A 296 -7.28 21.01 0.22
N ALA A 297 -8.10 20.39 1.07
CA ALA A 297 -9.00 19.31 0.65
C ALA A 297 -9.97 19.77 -0.43
N LYS A 298 -10.53 20.99 -0.27
CA LYS A 298 -11.41 21.59 -1.29
C LYS A 298 -10.66 21.79 -2.62
N ALA A 299 -9.46 22.35 -2.59
CA ALA A 299 -8.67 22.57 -3.80
C ALA A 299 -8.36 21.27 -4.54
N PHE A 300 -7.98 20.21 -3.80
CA PHE A 300 -7.80 18.88 -4.37
C PHE A 300 -9.09 18.35 -5.04
N LEU A 301 -10.24 18.43 -4.35
CA LEU A 301 -11.52 18.01 -4.89
C LEU A 301 -11.87 18.72 -6.20
N ASP A 302 -11.73 20.04 -6.20
CA ASP A 302 -12.04 20.86 -7.37
C ASP A 302 -11.11 20.52 -8.56
N ALA A 303 -9.81 20.39 -8.30
CA ALA A 303 -8.83 20.04 -9.33
C ALA A 303 -9.04 18.62 -9.88
N TYR A 304 -9.31 17.65 -9.00
CA TYR A 304 -9.54 16.26 -9.39
C TYR A 304 -10.79 16.14 -10.28
N ARG A 305 -11.92 16.74 -9.83
CA ARG A 305 -13.17 16.79 -10.60
C ARG A 305 -12.99 17.46 -11.95
N ALA A 306 -12.28 18.59 -11.99
CA ALA A 306 -12.00 19.31 -13.22
C ALA A 306 -11.18 18.50 -14.23
N LYS A 307 -10.23 17.69 -13.75
CA LYS A 307 -9.34 16.89 -14.59
C LYS A 307 -9.99 15.59 -15.07
N TYR A 308 -10.66 14.87 -14.16
CA TYR A 308 -11.11 13.50 -14.42
C TYR A 308 -12.63 13.37 -14.62
N ASN A 309 -13.40 14.43 -14.31
CA ASN A 309 -14.87 14.43 -14.33
C ASN A 309 -15.50 13.30 -13.50
N GLU A 310 -14.87 13.00 -12.36
CA GLU A 310 -15.32 11.99 -11.40
C GLU A 310 -15.00 12.44 -9.97
N GLU A 311 -15.59 11.76 -8.96
CA GLU A 311 -15.27 11.98 -7.56
C GLU A 311 -13.99 11.22 -7.17
N PRO A 312 -13.05 11.85 -6.42
CA PRO A 312 -11.89 11.13 -5.93
C PRO A 312 -12.28 10.18 -4.80
N SER A 313 -11.66 9.00 -4.76
CA SER A 313 -11.72 8.13 -3.59
C SER A 313 -10.72 8.59 -2.52
N THR A 314 -10.77 7.97 -1.32
CA THR A 314 -9.74 8.17 -0.30
C THR A 314 -8.35 7.80 -0.82
N PHE A 315 -8.23 6.79 -1.67
CA PHE A 315 -6.97 6.33 -2.27
C PHE A 315 -6.33 7.40 -3.15
N ALA A 316 -7.13 8.08 -3.98
CA ALA A 316 -6.64 9.21 -4.78
C ALA A 316 -6.07 10.34 -3.91
N ALA A 317 -6.77 10.69 -2.82
CA ALA A 317 -6.32 11.73 -1.90
C ALA A 317 -5.00 11.34 -1.20
N LEU A 318 -4.88 10.10 -0.73
CA LEU A 318 -3.66 9.60 -0.06
C LEU A 318 -2.45 9.55 -1.01
N ALA A 319 -2.66 9.16 -2.26
CA ALA A 319 -1.59 9.15 -3.26
C ALA A 319 -1.17 10.57 -3.69
N TYR A 320 -2.13 11.48 -3.82
CA TYR A 320 -1.85 12.91 -4.04
C TYR A 320 -0.96 13.47 -2.93
N ASP A 321 -1.32 13.24 -1.67
CA ASP A 321 -0.53 13.68 -0.52
C ASP A 321 0.85 13.00 -0.48
N SER A 322 0.94 11.72 -0.83
CA SER A 322 2.20 10.97 -0.87
C SER A 322 3.19 11.55 -1.87
N VAL A 323 2.74 11.97 -3.05
CA VAL A 323 3.59 12.67 -4.02
C VAL A 323 4.06 14.01 -3.47
N HIS A 324 3.20 14.78 -2.81
CA HIS A 324 3.61 16.04 -2.17
C HIS A 324 4.63 15.82 -1.05
N LEU A 325 4.52 14.76 -0.26
CA LEU A 325 5.51 14.39 0.76
C LEU A 325 6.87 14.08 0.12
N VAL A 326 6.89 13.26 -0.94
CA VAL A 326 8.11 12.96 -1.70
C VAL A 326 8.69 14.23 -2.32
N ALA A 327 7.87 15.06 -2.94
CA ALA A 327 8.32 16.32 -3.57
C ALA A 327 8.94 17.27 -2.55
N ASN A 328 8.34 17.41 -1.37
CA ASN A 328 8.90 18.21 -0.30
C ASN A 328 10.23 17.65 0.22
N ALA A 329 10.33 16.33 0.37
CA ALA A 329 11.56 15.66 0.81
C ALA A 329 12.67 15.71 -0.24
N ALA A 330 12.34 15.84 -1.51
CA ALA A 330 13.29 15.92 -2.61
C ALA A 330 13.93 17.32 -2.77
N LYS A 331 13.40 18.37 -2.11
CA LYS A 331 14.00 19.71 -2.14
C LYS A 331 15.42 19.70 -1.60
N GLY A 332 16.35 20.15 -2.41
CA GLY A 332 17.80 20.17 -2.09
C GLY A 332 18.47 18.80 -2.05
N ALA A 333 17.74 17.72 -2.21
CA ALA A 333 18.30 16.37 -2.17
C ALA A 333 19.12 16.05 -3.44
N LYS A 334 20.23 15.36 -3.25
CA LYS A 334 21.16 14.95 -4.32
C LYS A 334 21.00 13.47 -4.71
N ASN A 335 20.40 12.70 -3.84
CA ASN A 335 20.20 11.25 -4.03
C ASN A 335 19.01 10.74 -3.20
N SER A 336 18.62 9.49 -3.47
CA SER A 336 17.50 8.83 -2.80
C SER A 336 17.66 8.71 -1.28
N GLY A 337 18.89 8.55 -0.79
CA GLY A 337 19.17 8.48 0.66
C GLY A 337 18.84 9.79 1.37
N GLU A 338 19.15 10.94 0.75
CA GLU A 338 18.79 12.25 1.30
C GLU A 338 17.26 12.48 1.26
N ILE A 339 16.57 12.01 0.22
CA ILE A 339 15.10 12.04 0.16
C ILE A 339 14.52 11.22 1.33
N LYS A 340 15.03 9.99 1.57
CA LYS A 340 14.64 9.13 2.69
C LYS A 340 14.85 9.85 4.03
N ASP A 341 16.02 10.47 4.24
CA ASP A 341 16.33 11.18 5.48
C ASP A 341 15.43 12.40 5.70
N ASN A 342 15.02 13.07 4.64
CA ASN A 342 14.09 14.19 4.69
C ASN A 342 12.65 13.72 4.96
N LEU A 343 12.20 12.62 4.33
CA LEU A 343 10.90 11.99 4.63
C LEU A 343 10.79 11.62 6.11
N ALA A 344 11.84 11.03 6.69
CA ALA A 344 11.88 10.65 8.09
C ALA A 344 11.77 11.82 9.09
N LYS A 345 12.01 13.05 8.64
CA LYS A 345 11.89 14.29 9.44
C LYS A 345 10.53 14.98 9.27
N THR A 346 9.70 14.51 8.35
CA THR A 346 8.37 15.08 8.12
C THR A 346 7.48 14.89 9.36
N LYS A 347 6.78 15.96 9.78
CA LYS A 347 5.92 15.99 10.97
C LYS A 347 4.47 16.16 10.57
#